data_31c490d38dec332cf2784e777dc6a437
#
_entry.id   31c490d38dec332cf2784e777dc6a437
#
_cell.length_a   1.000
_cell.length_b   1.000
_cell.length_c   1.000
_cell.angle_alpha   90.00
_cell.angle_beta   90.00
_cell.angle_gamma   90.00
#
_symmetry.space_group_name_H-M   'P 1'
#
loop_
_entity.id
_entity.type
_entity.pdbx_description
1 polymer ?
#
loop_
_entity_poly.entity_id
_entity_poly.type
_entity_poly.pdbx_seq_one_letter_code
_entity_poly.pdbx_strand_id
1 'polypeptide(L)'
;MIRRAVDADIQALDRLLFQVHQVHHEARPDLFKAGAKKYTDAQLSAILADDKTPVFVAERGGAVVGYAFCIHKQFVNDNNMTDIKTLYIDDLCVDERVRGGHIGTRLYEYVLDVARQQGYYNVTRTCGRTT
;
A
#
# COMPACT_ATOMS: atom_id res chain seq x y z
N MET A 1 8.54 0.95 13.42
CA MET A 1 9.12 1.94 12.52
C MET A 1 8.48 1.85 11.14
N ILE A 2 8.16 2.99 10.57
CA ILE A 2 7.54 3.03 9.24
C ILE A 2 8.47 3.79 8.29
N ARG A 3 8.68 3.27 7.10
CA ARG A 3 9.59 3.83 6.11
C ARG A 3 9.16 3.46 4.70
N ARG A 4 9.79 4.07 3.72
CA ARG A 4 9.56 3.70 2.32
C ARG A 4 10.15 2.32 2.04
N ALA A 5 9.41 1.50 1.30
CA ALA A 5 9.86 0.16 0.92
C ALA A 5 11.00 0.23 -0.10
N VAL A 6 11.90 -0.72 -0.03
CA VAL A 6 13.01 -0.89 -0.97
C VAL A 6 13.00 -2.32 -1.51
N ASP A 7 13.85 -2.61 -2.50
CA ASP A 7 13.87 -3.93 -3.14
C ASP A 7 14.10 -5.07 -2.14
N ALA A 8 14.85 -4.81 -1.08
CA ALA A 8 15.08 -5.83 -0.05
C ALA A 8 13.79 -6.24 0.67
N ASP A 9 12.74 -5.46 0.57
CA ASP A 9 11.45 -5.75 1.20
C ASP A 9 10.54 -6.64 0.35
N ILE A 10 10.92 -6.94 -0.89
CA ILE A 10 10.04 -7.66 -1.84
C ILE A 10 9.59 -8.99 -1.26
N GLN A 11 10.47 -9.76 -0.64
CA GLN A 11 10.09 -11.05 -0.06
C GLN A 11 9.02 -10.91 1.02
N ALA A 12 9.16 -9.90 1.88
CA ALA A 12 8.18 -9.65 2.92
C ALA A 12 6.85 -9.16 2.34
N LEU A 13 6.92 -8.32 1.31
CA LEU A 13 5.73 -7.86 0.60
C LEU A 13 5.02 -9.04 -0.08
N ASP A 14 5.78 -9.95 -0.69
CA ASP A 14 5.21 -11.17 -1.30
C ASP A 14 4.43 -11.97 -0.27
N ARG A 15 4.97 -12.15 0.91
CA ARG A 15 4.31 -12.90 1.98
C ARG A 15 2.99 -12.25 2.38
N LEU A 16 2.99 -10.94 2.56
CA LEU A 16 1.78 -10.22 2.96
C LEU A 16 0.75 -10.17 1.84
N LEU A 17 1.19 -9.97 0.61
CA LEU A 17 0.29 -9.99 -0.56
C LEU A 17 -0.33 -11.38 -0.74
N PHE A 18 0.43 -12.43 -0.49
CA PHE A 18 -0.08 -13.79 -0.54
C PHE A 18 -1.19 -14.00 0.50
N GLN A 19 -0.99 -13.52 1.72
CA GLN A 19 -2.01 -13.62 2.77
C GLN A 19 -3.32 -12.95 2.34
N VAL A 20 -3.24 -11.73 1.81
CA VAL A 20 -4.41 -10.98 1.37
C VAL A 20 -5.10 -11.68 0.22
N HIS A 21 -4.35 -12.16 -0.76
CA HIS A 21 -4.92 -12.85 -1.91
C HIS A 21 -5.61 -14.14 -1.49
N GLN A 22 -5.04 -14.85 -0.52
CA GLN A 22 -5.62 -16.10 -0.04
C GLN A 22 -6.98 -15.83 0.64
N VAL A 23 -7.11 -14.73 1.37
CA VAL A 23 -8.39 -14.33 1.96
C VAL A 23 -9.41 -14.06 0.85
N HIS A 24 -9.02 -13.39 -0.22
CA HIS A 24 -9.91 -13.16 -1.36
C HIS A 24 -10.31 -14.46 -2.04
N HIS A 25 -9.38 -15.40 -2.19
CA HIS A 25 -9.69 -16.70 -2.78
C HIS A 25 -10.69 -17.47 -1.94
N GLU A 26 -10.54 -17.48 -0.63
CA GLU A 26 -11.46 -18.19 0.27
C GLU A 26 -12.86 -17.60 0.22
N ALA A 27 -12.96 -16.27 0.07
CA ALA A 27 -14.26 -15.59 -0.04
C ALA A 27 -14.89 -15.79 -1.43
N ARG A 28 -14.10 -15.74 -2.49
CA ARG A 28 -14.57 -15.84 -3.87
C ARG A 28 -13.63 -16.74 -4.70
N PRO A 29 -13.67 -18.07 -4.49
CA PRO A 29 -12.77 -18.96 -5.22
C PRO A 29 -13.03 -18.98 -6.73
N ASP A 30 -14.19 -18.52 -7.17
CA ASP A 30 -14.54 -18.39 -8.59
C ASP A 30 -13.82 -17.23 -9.28
N LEU A 31 -13.34 -16.25 -8.51
CA LEU A 31 -12.68 -15.06 -9.05
C LEU A 31 -11.17 -15.04 -8.83
N PHE A 32 -10.69 -15.60 -7.74
CA PHE A 32 -9.28 -15.50 -7.34
C PHE A 32 -8.62 -16.86 -7.30
N LYS A 33 -7.45 -16.97 -7.91
CA LYS A 33 -6.67 -18.22 -7.91
C LYS A 33 -6.09 -18.49 -6.52
N ALA A 34 -6.11 -19.74 -6.12
CA ALA A 34 -5.44 -20.14 -4.89
C ALA A 34 -3.92 -20.05 -5.06
N GLY A 35 -3.20 -19.64 -4.01
CA GLY A 35 -1.76 -19.62 -4.01
C GLY A 35 -1.10 -18.57 -4.89
N ALA A 36 -1.88 -17.60 -5.38
CA ALA A 36 -1.35 -16.50 -6.19
C ALA A 36 -1.14 -15.23 -5.36
N LYS A 37 -0.52 -14.24 -5.95
CA LYS A 37 -0.36 -12.92 -5.35
C LYS A 37 -0.66 -11.84 -6.39
N LYS A 38 -0.94 -10.63 -5.92
CA LYS A 38 -1.39 -9.53 -6.77
C LYS A 38 -0.35 -9.10 -7.79
N TYR A 39 0.95 -9.13 -7.43
CA TYR A 39 2.04 -8.67 -8.28
C TYR A 39 3.15 -9.70 -8.36
N THR A 40 3.85 -9.73 -9.51
CA THR A 40 5.10 -10.49 -9.62
C THR A 40 6.23 -9.69 -8.97
N ASP A 41 7.36 -10.34 -8.72
CA ASP A 41 8.53 -9.66 -8.16
C ASP A 41 9.04 -8.55 -9.09
N ALA A 42 9.01 -8.79 -10.40
CA ALA A 42 9.41 -7.78 -11.36
C ALA A 42 8.49 -6.57 -11.33
N GLN A 43 7.18 -6.81 -11.19
CA GLN A 43 6.21 -5.73 -11.06
C GLN A 43 6.42 -4.95 -9.76
N LEU A 44 6.69 -5.65 -8.66
CA LEU A 44 6.99 -4.99 -7.38
C LEU A 44 8.23 -4.12 -7.47
N SER A 45 9.29 -4.62 -8.08
CA SER A 45 10.53 -3.85 -8.24
C SER A 45 10.26 -2.56 -9.01
N ALA A 46 9.48 -2.64 -10.08
CA ALA A 46 9.12 -1.45 -10.86
C ALA A 46 8.27 -0.46 -10.05
N ILE A 47 7.33 -0.97 -9.26
CA ILE A 47 6.48 -0.13 -8.40
C ILE A 47 7.35 0.59 -7.35
N LEU A 48 8.27 -0.13 -6.73
CA LEU A 48 9.13 0.45 -5.69
C LEU A 48 10.08 1.52 -6.25
N ALA A 49 10.45 1.41 -7.50
CA ALA A 49 11.34 2.37 -8.16
C ALA A 49 10.62 3.63 -8.64
N ASP A 50 9.29 3.61 -8.68
CA ASP A 50 8.49 4.71 -9.23
C ASP A 50 8.02 5.62 -8.10
N ASP A 51 8.37 6.91 -8.19
CA ASP A 51 7.95 7.90 -7.18
C ASP A 51 6.46 8.20 -7.23
N LYS A 52 5.78 7.82 -8.30
CA LYS A 52 4.32 7.99 -8.43
C LYS A 52 3.53 6.85 -7.80
N THR A 53 4.22 5.79 -7.40
CA THR A 53 3.61 4.67 -6.70
C THR A 53 4.38 4.36 -5.42
N PRO A 54 4.41 5.31 -4.47
CA PRO A 54 5.17 5.10 -3.24
C PRO A 54 4.56 4.00 -2.38
N VAL A 55 5.42 3.12 -1.88
CA VAL A 55 5.02 2.03 -1.00
C VAL A 55 5.72 2.23 0.33
N PHE A 56 4.95 2.15 1.41
CA PHE A 56 5.48 2.27 2.77
C PHE A 56 5.29 0.96 3.50
N VAL A 57 6.26 0.63 4.36
CA VAL A 57 6.20 -0.59 5.16
C VAL A 57 6.34 -0.25 6.63
N ALA A 58 5.67 -1.02 7.47
CA ALA A 58 5.83 -0.98 8.91
C ALA A 58 6.73 -2.13 9.32
N GLU A 59 7.79 -1.81 10.07
CA GLU A 59 8.78 -2.76 10.52
C GLU A 59 8.72 -2.87 12.03
N ARG A 60 8.72 -4.10 12.54
CA ARG A 60 8.67 -4.37 13.97
C ARG A 60 9.58 -5.55 14.28
N GLY A 61 10.55 -5.34 15.17
CA GLY A 61 11.49 -6.38 15.52
C GLY A 61 12.33 -6.88 14.34
N GLY A 62 12.63 -5.98 13.38
CA GLY A 62 13.42 -6.33 12.20
C GLY A 62 12.62 -7.00 11.08
N ALA A 63 11.31 -7.16 11.24
CA ALA A 63 10.46 -7.79 10.23
C ALA A 63 9.40 -6.82 9.73
N VAL A 64 9.09 -6.87 8.44
CA VAL A 64 8.01 -6.09 7.86
C VAL A 64 6.68 -6.75 8.24
N VAL A 65 5.80 -5.98 8.88
CA VAL A 65 4.53 -6.48 9.39
C VAL A 65 3.33 -5.78 8.79
N GLY A 66 3.53 -4.84 7.90
CA GLY A 66 2.44 -4.17 7.22
C GLY A 66 2.95 -3.33 6.06
N TYR A 67 2.03 -2.94 5.18
CA TYR A 67 2.37 -2.10 4.02
C TYR A 67 1.23 -1.17 3.66
N ALA A 68 1.58 -0.12 2.92
CA ALA A 68 0.60 0.76 2.27
C ALA A 68 1.10 1.04 0.85
N PHE A 69 0.32 0.62 -0.14
CA PHE A 69 0.58 0.92 -1.55
C PHE A 69 -0.20 2.18 -1.91
N CYS A 70 0.49 3.20 -2.40
CA CYS A 70 -0.11 4.48 -2.73
C CYS A 70 0.10 4.82 -4.20
N ILE A 71 -0.74 5.69 -4.73
CA ILE A 71 -0.65 6.15 -6.10
C ILE A 71 -0.77 7.67 -6.11
N HIS A 72 0.19 8.33 -6.76
CA HIS A 72 0.13 9.77 -7.01
C HIS A 72 -0.87 10.04 -8.12
N LYS A 73 -1.86 10.88 -7.84
CA LYS A 73 -2.84 11.31 -8.83
C LYS A 73 -2.85 12.84 -8.90
N GLN A 74 -2.86 13.36 -10.10
CA GLN A 74 -2.84 14.81 -10.31
C GLN A 74 -3.54 15.16 -11.61
N PHE A 75 -4.39 16.19 -11.57
CA PHE A 75 -4.91 16.78 -12.79
C PHE A 75 -3.86 17.75 -13.34
N VAL A 76 -3.44 17.53 -14.58
CA VAL A 76 -2.43 18.37 -15.22
C VAL A 76 -3.03 18.90 -16.53
N ASN A 77 -3.10 20.22 -16.64
CA ASN A 77 -3.66 20.89 -17.82
C ASN A 77 -5.12 20.49 -18.10
N ASP A 78 -5.86 20.19 -17.06
CA ASP A 78 -7.29 19.86 -17.18
C ASP A 78 -8.10 21.14 -17.39
N ASN A 79 -9.11 21.09 -18.25
CA ASN A 79 -9.91 22.26 -18.57
C ASN A 79 -10.77 22.73 -17.39
N ASN A 80 -11.14 21.86 -16.48
CA ASN A 80 -12.06 22.17 -15.40
C ASN A 80 -11.42 22.14 -14.01
N MET A 81 -10.33 21.39 -13.85
CA MET A 81 -9.75 21.13 -12.54
C MET A 81 -8.38 21.77 -12.40
N THR A 82 -8.09 22.30 -11.23
CA THR A 82 -6.75 22.78 -10.90
C THR A 82 -5.78 21.60 -10.79
N ASP A 83 -4.48 21.89 -10.85
CA ASP A 83 -3.44 20.86 -10.80
C ASP A 83 -3.20 20.40 -9.35
N ILE A 84 -4.24 20.01 -8.65
CA ILE A 84 -4.10 19.48 -7.28
C ILE A 84 -3.59 18.05 -7.31
N LYS A 85 -2.77 17.74 -6.32
CA LYS A 85 -2.22 16.40 -6.15
C LYS A 85 -3.03 15.65 -5.09
N THR A 86 -3.36 14.41 -5.40
CA THR A 86 -4.01 13.50 -4.44
C THR A 86 -3.10 12.29 -4.25
N LEU A 87 -2.90 11.88 -3.02
CA LEU A 87 -2.22 10.62 -2.72
C LEU A 87 -3.31 9.57 -2.41
N TYR A 88 -3.42 8.58 -3.29
CA TYR A 88 -4.45 7.56 -3.17
C TYR A 88 -3.87 6.30 -2.54
N ILE A 89 -4.47 5.83 -1.46
CA ILE A 89 -4.06 4.56 -0.84
C ILE A 89 -4.82 3.44 -1.55
N ASP A 90 -4.10 2.69 -2.39
CA ASP A 90 -4.66 1.60 -3.17
C ASP A 90 -4.84 0.34 -2.33
N ASP A 91 -3.90 0.08 -1.42
CA ASP A 91 -3.93 -1.12 -0.59
C ASP A 91 -3.19 -0.85 0.72
N LEU A 92 -3.80 -1.23 1.83
CA LEU A 92 -3.19 -1.10 3.15
C LEU A 92 -3.48 -2.39 3.92
N CYS A 93 -2.44 -3.05 4.40
CA CYS A 93 -2.57 -4.35 5.03
C CYS A 93 -1.60 -4.49 6.19
N VAL A 94 -2.02 -5.24 7.20
CA VAL A 94 -1.18 -5.60 8.35
C VAL A 94 -1.18 -7.13 8.46
N ASP A 95 0.00 -7.69 8.76
CA ASP A 95 0.15 -9.13 8.97
C ASP A 95 -0.84 -9.57 10.05
N GLU A 96 -1.63 -10.61 9.75
CA GLU A 96 -2.68 -11.08 10.64
C GLU A 96 -2.13 -11.55 11.99
N ARG A 97 -0.86 -11.92 12.06
CA ARG A 97 -0.22 -12.41 13.29
C ARG A 97 0.14 -11.29 14.26
N VAL A 98 0.11 -10.03 13.85
CA VAL A 98 0.53 -8.90 14.67
C VAL A 98 -0.56 -7.85 14.86
N ARG A 99 -1.81 -8.23 14.66
CA ARG A 99 -2.94 -7.31 14.85
C ARG A 99 -3.06 -6.90 16.32
N GLY A 100 -3.61 -5.70 16.53
CA GLY A 100 -3.80 -5.17 17.86
C GLY A 100 -2.77 -4.13 18.27
N GLY A 101 -1.73 -3.89 17.46
CA GLY A 101 -0.72 -2.88 17.73
C GLY A 101 -0.99 -1.53 17.07
N HIS A 102 -2.18 -1.32 16.53
CA HIS A 102 -2.56 -0.12 15.79
C HIS A 102 -1.64 0.19 14.60
N ILE A 103 -1.05 -0.86 14.02
CA ILE A 103 -0.09 -0.71 12.92
C ILE A 103 -0.75 -0.10 11.69
N GLY A 104 -1.97 -0.55 11.37
CA GLY A 104 -2.72 0.02 10.24
C GLY A 104 -2.99 1.50 10.41
N THR A 105 -3.38 1.92 11.61
CA THR A 105 -3.60 3.32 11.94
C THR A 105 -2.32 4.12 11.81
N ARG A 106 -1.19 3.57 12.30
CA ARG A 106 0.11 4.24 12.20
C ARG A 106 0.57 4.37 10.75
N LEU A 107 0.35 3.34 9.93
CA LEU A 107 0.64 3.43 8.50
C LEU A 107 -0.18 4.52 7.83
N TYR A 108 -1.46 4.57 8.12
CA TYR A 108 -2.34 5.60 7.57
C TYR A 108 -1.88 7.00 7.98
N GLU A 109 -1.58 7.20 9.26
CA GLU A 109 -1.08 8.48 9.76
C GLU A 109 0.24 8.87 9.12
N TYR A 110 1.12 7.91 8.89
CA TYR A 110 2.38 8.16 8.21
C TYR A 110 2.16 8.65 6.78
N VAL A 111 1.23 8.03 6.06
CA VAL A 111 0.88 8.45 4.71
C VAL A 111 0.32 9.87 4.72
N LEU A 112 -0.51 10.22 5.71
CA LEU A 112 -1.02 11.57 5.86
C LEU A 112 0.11 12.58 6.07
N ASP A 113 1.10 12.23 6.91
CA ASP A 113 2.23 13.11 7.18
C ASP A 113 3.09 13.30 5.93
N VAL A 114 3.36 12.23 5.18
CA VAL A 114 4.13 12.32 3.93
C VAL A 114 3.39 13.20 2.93
N ALA A 115 2.08 13.01 2.80
CA ALA A 115 1.26 13.81 1.90
C ALA A 115 1.32 15.28 2.26
N ARG A 116 1.24 15.60 3.55
CA ARG A 116 1.33 16.98 4.02
C ARG A 116 2.69 17.60 3.71
N GLN A 117 3.76 16.85 3.96
CA GLN A 117 5.12 17.32 3.72
C GLN A 117 5.39 17.54 2.24
N GLN A 118 4.79 16.76 1.37
CA GLN A 118 5.01 16.85 -0.07
C GLN A 118 3.98 17.70 -0.81
N GLY A 119 3.11 18.38 -0.08
CA GLY A 119 2.17 19.32 -0.67
C GLY A 119 0.97 18.70 -1.35
N TYR A 120 0.58 17.51 -0.98
CA TYR A 120 -0.65 16.90 -1.49
C TYR A 120 -1.87 17.63 -0.93
N TYR A 121 -2.87 17.80 -1.78
CA TYR A 121 -4.13 18.43 -1.39
C TYR A 121 -4.90 17.55 -0.41
N ASN A 122 -4.95 16.24 -0.69
CA ASN A 122 -5.67 15.29 0.16
C ASN A 122 -5.10 13.88 0.01
N VAL A 123 -5.56 13.00 0.90
CA VAL A 123 -5.32 11.56 0.83
C VAL A 123 -6.67 10.89 0.71
N THR A 124 -6.81 10.01 -0.28
CA THR A 124 -8.03 9.22 -0.47
C THR A 124 -7.67 7.73 -0.42
N ARG A 125 -8.65 6.89 -0.23
CA ARG A 125 -8.43 5.45 -0.25
C ARG A 125 -9.66 4.71 -0.76
N THR A 126 -9.46 3.44 -1.12
CA THR A 126 -10.55 2.59 -1.58
C THR A 126 -11.61 2.44 -0.49
N CYS A 127 -12.84 2.72 -0.84
CA CYS A 127 -13.96 2.65 0.10
C CYS A 127 -14.23 1.19 0.50
N GLY A 128 -14.46 0.97 1.80
CA GLY A 128 -14.83 -0.34 2.32
C GLY A 128 -13.67 -1.33 2.42
N ARG A 129 -12.45 -0.90 2.20
CA ARG A 129 -11.25 -1.75 2.27
C ARG A 129 -10.45 -1.39 3.49
N THR A 130 -10.73 -2.03 4.60
CA THR A 130 -9.91 -1.91 5.79
C THR A 130 -9.51 -3.30 6.24
N THR A 131 -8.28 -3.43 6.58
CA THR A 131 -7.79 -4.68 7.15
C THR A 131 -6.95 -4.38 8.37
#